data_f270b64e30cd4ab9e238d1a4888427c9
#
_entry.id   f270b64e30cd4ab9e238d1a4888427c9
#
_cell.length_a   1.000
_cell.length_b   1.000
_cell.length_c   1.000
_cell.angle_alpha   90.00
_cell.angle_beta   90.00
_cell.angle_gamma   90.00
#
_symmetry.space_group_name_H-M   'P 1'
#
loop_
_entity.id
_entity.type
_entity.pdbx_description
1 polymer ?
#
loop_
_entity_poly.entity_id
_entity_poly.type
_entity_poly.pdbx_seq_one_letter_code
_entity_poly.pdbx_strand_id
1 'polypeptide(L)'
;TDSNVTVQQRVVIAADTVVSGHVVIKSGTVVHPHATLDASRGPMVVGENCIVEEHVHLVSPPQGMTVGDGNVFRIGCHVSAPDIGNCNVFEPASRISTSITNFCVVGAGCTADGPALPERTVVYGAASEHRTWSGEGIGQQLALHAKHLVYLRDQIPKSHKLRVIR
;
A
#
# COMPACT_ATOMS: atom_id res chain seq x y z
N THR A 1 0.92 -18.60 -13.94
CA THR A 1 -0.27 -17.79 -13.66
C THR A 1 -0.17 -16.48 -14.42
N ASP A 2 -1.16 -16.25 -15.26
CA ASP A 2 -1.17 -15.06 -16.08
C ASP A 2 -1.42 -13.83 -15.22
N SER A 3 -0.56 -12.85 -15.36
CA SER A 3 -0.75 -11.54 -14.73
C SER A 3 -1.23 -10.56 -15.81
N ASN A 4 -2.20 -9.73 -15.43
CA ASN A 4 -2.70 -8.65 -16.26
C ASN A 4 -2.57 -7.35 -15.47
N VAL A 5 -1.54 -6.57 -15.78
CA VAL A 5 -1.22 -5.32 -15.09
C VAL A 5 -1.54 -4.16 -16.00
N THR A 6 -2.42 -3.27 -15.53
CA THR A 6 -2.73 -2.01 -16.21
C THR A 6 -2.22 -0.86 -15.36
N VAL A 7 -1.46 0.05 -15.95
CA VAL A 7 -0.89 1.19 -15.23
C VAL A 7 -1.31 2.50 -15.88
N GLN A 8 -1.46 3.53 -15.05
CA GLN A 8 -1.66 4.91 -15.49
C GLN A 8 -0.32 5.65 -15.57
N GLN A 9 -0.35 6.98 -15.67
CA GLN A 9 0.84 7.79 -15.87
C GLN A 9 1.73 7.83 -14.62
N ARG A 10 3.03 7.92 -14.82
CA ARG A 10 4.04 8.10 -13.78
C ARG A 10 4.07 6.98 -12.74
N VAL A 11 3.67 5.79 -13.12
CA VAL A 11 3.78 4.60 -12.27
C VAL A 11 5.17 4.00 -12.45
N VAL A 12 5.82 3.64 -11.34
CA VAL A 12 7.13 2.97 -11.34
C VAL A 12 6.97 1.62 -10.64
N ILE A 13 7.30 0.55 -11.34
CA ILE A 13 7.24 -0.82 -10.80
C ILE A 13 8.58 -1.49 -11.08
N ALA A 14 9.25 -1.97 -10.03
CA ALA A 14 10.49 -2.73 -10.20
C ALA A 14 10.23 -4.06 -10.90
N ALA A 15 11.20 -4.52 -11.71
CA ALA A 15 11.04 -5.71 -12.55
C ALA A 15 10.83 -6.99 -11.74
N ASP A 16 11.41 -7.08 -10.55
CA ASP A 16 11.34 -8.25 -9.69
C ASP A 16 10.14 -8.23 -8.71
N THR A 17 9.20 -7.33 -8.92
CA THR A 17 7.90 -7.38 -8.26
C THR A 17 7.12 -8.61 -8.75
N VAL A 18 6.56 -9.36 -7.81
CA VAL A 18 5.73 -10.52 -8.14
C VAL A 18 4.28 -10.05 -8.31
N VAL A 19 3.70 -10.31 -9.46
CA VAL A 19 2.30 -9.93 -9.75
C VAL A 19 1.56 -11.15 -10.27
N SER A 20 0.40 -11.42 -9.72
CA SER A 20 -0.51 -12.45 -10.21
C SER A 20 -1.94 -11.92 -10.28
N GLY A 21 -2.70 -12.38 -11.28
CA GLY A 21 -4.07 -11.96 -11.50
C GLY A 21 -4.19 -10.57 -12.14
N HIS A 22 -5.33 -9.93 -11.91
CA HIS A 22 -5.68 -8.67 -12.56
C HIS A 22 -5.43 -7.50 -11.62
N VAL A 23 -4.44 -6.68 -11.94
CA VAL A 23 -4.02 -5.55 -11.11
C VAL A 23 -4.05 -4.26 -11.92
N VAL A 24 -4.71 -3.24 -11.37
CA VAL A 24 -4.71 -1.87 -11.91
C VAL A 24 -3.97 -0.98 -10.93
N ILE A 25 -2.99 -0.21 -11.43
CA ILE A 25 -2.22 0.72 -10.61
C ILE A 25 -2.39 2.14 -11.17
N LYS A 26 -2.90 3.03 -10.34
CA LYS A 26 -3.20 4.40 -10.75
C LYS A 26 -1.99 5.30 -10.67
N SER A 27 -2.15 6.51 -11.20
CA SER A 27 -1.05 7.45 -11.46
C SER A 27 -0.14 7.72 -10.26
N GLY A 28 1.14 7.74 -10.52
CA GLY A 28 2.16 8.19 -9.58
C GLY A 28 2.60 7.17 -8.52
N THR A 29 1.98 6.00 -8.47
CA THR A 29 2.31 4.96 -7.49
C THR A 29 3.67 4.32 -7.79
N VAL A 30 4.43 4.06 -6.74
CA VAL A 30 5.75 3.43 -6.80
C VAL A 30 5.71 2.07 -6.10
N VAL A 31 6.11 1.03 -6.81
CA VAL A 31 6.21 -0.34 -6.27
C VAL A 31 7.68 -0.75 -6.26
N HIS A 32 8.20 -0.99 -5.07
CA HIS A 32 9.59 -1.34 -4.83
C HIS A 32 9.91 -2.79 -5.24
N PRO A 33 11.21 -3.12 -5.39
CA PRO A 33 11.64 -4.50 -5.65
C PRO A 33 11.12 -5.47 -4.58
N HIS A 34 10.86 -6.70 -5.01
CA HIS A 34 10.45 -7.81 -4.14
C HIS A 34 9.09 -7.65 -3.43
N ALA A 35 8.28 -6.67 -3.84
CA ALA A 35 6.90 -6.59 -3.40
C ALA A 35 6.07 -7.66 -4.12
N THR A 36 4.97 -8.07 -3.51
CA THR A 36 4.02 -9.03 -4.10
C THR A 36 2.64 -8.40 -4.18
N LEU A 37 2.08 -8.38 -5.38
CA LEU A 37 0.71 -7.95 -5.64
C LEU A 37 -0.06 -9.18 -6.12
N ASP A 38 -0.78 -9.82 -5.21
CA ASP A 38 -1.47 -11.09 -5.49
C ASP A 38 -2.96 -10.85 -5.66
N ALA A 39 -3.40 -10.79 -6.91
CA ALA A 39 -4.81 -10.68 -7.29
C ALA A 39 -5.36 -11.99 -7.86
N SER A 40 -4.78 -13.13 -7.48
CA SER A 40 -5.18 -14.44 -8.03
C SER A 40 -6.60 -14.85 -7.63
N ARG A 41 -7.10 -14.38 -6.48
CA ARG A 41 -8.44 -14.71 -6.01
C ARG A 41 -9.50 -13.66 -6.36
N GLY A 42 -9.11 -12.44 -6.61
CA GLY A 42 -10.00 -11.34 -6.96
C GLY A 42 -9.20 -10.16 -7.49
N PRO A 43 -9.84 -9.26 -8.24
CA PRO A 43 -9.12 -8.13 -8.85
C PRO A 43 -8.59 -7.17 -7.80
N MET A 44 -7.50 -6.47 -8.14
CA MET A 44 -6.86 -5.48 -7.28
C MET A 44 -6.76 -4.14 -7.98
N VAL A 45 -7.14 -3.09 -7.28
CA VAL A 45 -6.91 -1.71 -7.73
C VAL A 45 -6.08 -0.99 -6.67
N VAL A 46 -4.94 -0.46 -7.07
CA VAL A 46 -4.10 0.39 -6.22
C VAL A 46 -4.25 1.82 -6.68
N GLY A 47 -4.59 2.72 -5.75
CA GLY A 47 -4.88 4.11 -6.04
C GLY A 47 -3.67 4.93 -6.45
N GLU A 48 -3.86 6.26 -6.50
CA GLU A 48 -2.83 7.19 -6.93
C GLU A 48 -1.84 7.49 -5.80
N ASN A 49 -0.58 7.74 -6.18
CA ASN A 49 0.45 8.24 -5.28
C ASN A 49 0.67 7.37 -4.04
N CYS A 50 0.51 6.06 -4.19
CA CYS A 50 0.83 5.10 -3.14
C CYS A 50 2.31 4.70 -3.21
N ILE A 51 2.84 4.25 -2.08
CA ILE A 51 4.18 3.68 -1.98
C ILE A 51 4.04 2.26 -1.44
N VAL A 52 4.52 1.29 -2.21
CA VAL A 52 4.55 -0.12 -1.80
C VAL A 52 6.01 -0.52 -1.67
N GLU A 53 6.48 -0.69 -0.44
CA GLU A 53 7.91 -0.94 -0.18
C GLU A 53 8.28 -2.42 -0.36
N GLU A 54 9.57 -2.75 -0.17
CA GLU A 54 10.10 -4.09 -0.38
C GLU A 54 9.41 -5.11 0.52
N HIS A 55 9.21 -6.31 -0.01
CA HIS A 55 8.65 -7.44 0.72
C HIS A 55 7.23 -7.21 1.26
N VAL A 56 6.53 -6.19 0.78
CA VAL A 56 5.11 -5.99 1.07
C VAL A 56 4.29 -7.02 0.31
N HIS A 57 3.28 -7.57 0.96
CA HIS A 57 2.31 -8.47 0.35
C HIS A 57 0.92 -7.84 0.36
N LEU A 58 0.43 -7.48 -0.81
CA LEU A 58 -0.97 -7.09 -0.99
C LEU A 58 -1.67 -8.27 -1.63
N VAL A 59 -2.63 -8.86 -0.92
CA VAL A 59 -3.34 -10.07 -1.35
C VAL A 59 -4.83 -9.79 -1.41
N SER A 60 -5.40 -9.87 -2.60
CA SER A 60 -6.83 -9.64 -2.77
C SER A 60 -7.65 -10.79 -2.18
N PRO A 61 -8.67 -10.49 -1.38
CA PRO A 61 -9.69 -11.48 -1.05
C PRO A 61 -10.56 -11.79 -2.28
N PRO A 62 -11.42 -12.83 -2.23
CA PRO A 62 -12.22 -13.21 -3.40
C PRO A 62 -13.12 -12.11 -3.96
N GLN A 63 -13.62 -11.19 -3.12
CA GLN A 63 -14.42 -10.05 -3.56
C GLN A 63 -13.59 -8.94 -4.22
N GLY A 64 -12.27 -9.06 -4.23
CA GLY A 64 -11.37 -8.04 -4.72
C GLY A 64 -10.86 -7.12 -3.63
N MET A 65 -9.85 -6.32 -3.97
CA MET A 65 -9.23 -5.36 -3.07
C MET A 65 -9.13 -4.01 -3.76
N THR A 66 -9.67 -2.99 -3.13
CA THR A 66 -9.55 -1.60 -3.60
C THR A 66 -8.76 -0.80 -2.58
N VAL A 67 -7.64 -0.25 -3.03
CA VAL A 67 -6.77 0.62 -2.25
C VAL A 67 -6.93 2.03 -2.77
N GLY A 68 -7.20 2.98 -1.88
CA GLY A 68 -7.34 4.39 -2.21
C GLY A 68 -6.00 5.06 -2.47
N ASP A 69 -5.97 6.40 -2.35
CA ASP A 69 -4.83 7.21 -2.73
C ASP A 69 -3.92 7.52 -1.54
N GLY A 70 -2.65 7.76 -1.81
CA GLY A 70 -1.71 8.29 -0.83
C GLY A 70 -1.32 7.33 0.30
N ASN A 71 -1.57 6.04 0.15
CA ASN A 71 -1.22 5.06 1.18
C ASN A 71 0.26 4.68 1.11
N VAL A 72 0.84 4.40 2.29
CA VAL A 72 2.22 3.92 2.41
C VAL A 72 2.21 2.54 3.06
N PHE A 73 2.71 1.56 2.32
CA PHE A 73 2.90 0.19 2.81
C PHE A 73 4.39 -0.01 3.06
N ARG A 74 4.79 -0.01 4.33
CA ARG A 74 6.19 -0.14 4.73
C ARG A 74 6.68 -1.58 4.61
N ILE A 75 7.99 -1.74 4.63
CA ILE A 75 8.69 -3.00 4.40
C ILE A 75 8.03 -4.16 5.15
N GLY A 76 7.73 -5.22 4.41
CA GLY A 76 7.26 -6.48 4.97
C GLY A 76 5.85 -6.50 5.52
N CYS A 77 5.06 -5.41 5.38
CA CYS A 77 3.68 -5.45 5.82
C CYS A 77 2.85 -6.39 4.94
N HIS A 78 1.80 -6.94 5.51
CA HIS A 78 0.92 -7.89 4.83
C HIS A 78 -0.52 -7.42 4.93
N VAL A 79 -1.15 -7.17 3.80
CA VAL A 79 -2.51 -6.62 3.74
C VAL A 79 -3.41 -7.51 2.89
N SER A 80 -4.51 -7.95 3.48
CA SER A 80 -5.55 -8.67 2.76
C SER A 80 -6.91 -8.19 3.28
N ALA A 81 -7.51 -7.25 2.56
CA ALA A 81 -8.78 -6.64 2.95
C ALA A 81 -9.50 -6.14 1.69
N PRO A 82 -10.85 -6.07 1.70
CA PRO A 82 -11.59 -5.60 0.53
C PRO A 82 -11.39 -4.11 0.27
N ASP A 83 -11.31 -3.28 1.31
CA ASP A 83 -11.26 -1.83 1.16
C ASP A 83 -10.19 -1.21 2.05
N ILE A 84 -9.27 -0.49 1.43
CA ILE A 84 -8.32 0.39 2.09
C ILE A 84 -8.61 1.81 1.57
N GLY A 85 -8.84 2.74 2.48
CA GLY A 85 -9.14 4.13 2.12
C GLY A 85 -7.90 4.92 1.72
N ASN A 86 -7.82 6.19 2.17
CA ASN A 86 -6.78 7.11 1.72
C ASN A 86 -5.81 7.50 2.84
N CYS A 87 -4.56 7.75 2.46
CA CYS A 87 -3.55 8.37 3.32
C CYS A 87 -3.28 7.59 4.61
N ASN A 88 -3.31 6.27 4.53
CA ASN A 88 -2.96 5.39 5.64
C ASN A 88 -1.48 5.05 5.62
N VAL A 89 -0.91 4.78 6.79
CA VAL A 89 0.47 4.32 6.94
C VAL A 89 0.45 2.96 7.62
N PHE A 90 0.99 1.96 6.93
CA PHE A 90 1.15 0.61 7.46
C PHE A 90 2.64 0.40 7.73
N GLU A 91 3.02 0.45 9.01
CA GLU A 91 4.42 0.39 9.42
C GLU A 91 5.03 -0.99 9.17
N PRO A 92 6.37 -1.14 9.22
CA PRO A 92 7.03 -2.40 8.87
C PRO A 92 6.47 -3.61 9.62
N ALA A 93 6.29 -4.71 8.88
CA ALA A 93 5.82 -5.99 9.39
C ALA A 93 4.42 -5.96 10.04
N SER A 94 3.64 -4.90 9.80
CA SER A 94 2.24 -4.87 10.24
C SER A 94 1.39 -5.85 9.43
N ARG A 95 0.32 -6.34 10.04
CA ARG A 95 -0.61 -7.28 9.41
C ARG A 95 -2.01 -6.73 9.44
N ILE A 96 -2.63 -6.61 8.28
CA ILE A 96 -3.96 -6.02 8.12
C ILE A 96 -4.86 -7.04 7.44
N SER A 97 -5.96 -7.39 8.10
CA SER A 97 -6.98 -8.30 7.57
C SER A 97 -8.39 -7.75 7.74
N THR A 98 -8.53 -6.45 7.94
CA THR A 98 -9.80 -5.75 8.03
C THR A 98 -9.78 -4.50 7.17
N SER A 99 -10.95 -3.99 6.80
CA SER A 99 -11.04 -2.74 6.04
C SER A 99 -10.57 -1.55 6.86
N ILE A 100 -9.88 -0.63 6.20
CA ILE A 100 -9.28 0.55 6.78
C ILE A 100 -9.89 1.77 6.09
N THR A 101 -10.24 2.80 6.87
CA THR A 101 -10.76 4.05 6.29
C THR A 101 -9.62 5.00 5.91
N ASN A 102 -9.52 6.17 6.55
CA ASN A 102 -8.56 7.20 6.12
C ASN A 102 -7.69 7.64 7.30
N PHE A 103 -6.44 8.04 6.99
CA PHE A 103 -5.50 8.59 7.94
C PHE A 103 -5.25 7.70 9.15
N CYS A 104 -5.34 6.40 8.96
CA CYS A 104 -5.01 5.42 9.98
C CYS A 104 -3.51 5.10 9.97
N VAL A 105 -2.99 4.69 11.11
CA VAL A 105 -1.62 4.21 11.24
C VAL A 105 -1.66 2.85 11.95
N VAL A 106 -1.12 1.83 11.30
CA VAL A 106 -0.93 0.53 11.95
C VAL A 106 0.54 0.40 12.28
N GLY A 107 0.86 0.35 13.57
CA GLY A 107 2.23 0.34 14.06
C GLY A 107 3.03 -0.88 13.65
N ALA A 108 4.35 -0.76 13.74
CA ALA A 108 5.28 -1.83 13.36
C ALA A 108 4.97 -3.12 14.13
N GLY A 109 4.83 -4.23 13.39
CA GLY A 109 4.52 -5.54 13.97
C GLY A 109 3.12 -5.68 14.54
N CYS A 110 2.29 -4.64 14.47
CA CYS A 110 0.91 -4.68 14.96
C CYS A 110 -0.03 -5.40 13.99
N THR A 111 -1.13 -5.88 14.53
CA THR A 111 -2.18 -6.55 13.76
C THR A 111 -3.46 -5.75 13.81
N ALA A 112 -4.05 -5.47 12.66
CA ALA A 112 -5.38 -4.89 12.54
C ALA A 112 -6.32 -5.95 11.96
N ASP A 113 -7.17 -6.49 12.79
CA ASP A 113 -8.18 -7.48 12.43
C ASP A 113 -9.51 -7.12 13.13
N GLY A 114 -10.58 -7.86 12.83
CA GLY A 114 -11.88 -7.59 13.43
C GLY A 114 -12.65 -6.49 12.71
N PRO A 115 -13.35 -5.58 13.42
CA PRO A 115 -14.14 -4.53 12.78
C PRO A 115 -13.28 -3.56 11.98
N ALA A 116 -13.86 -2.97 10.92
CA ALA A 116 -13.19 -1.96 10.11
C ALA A 116 -12.70 -0.80 11.00
N LEU A 117 -11.49 -0.29 10.70
CA LEU A 117 -10.91 0.81 11.47
C LEU A 117 -11.54 2.13 11.03
N PRO A 118 -12.11 2.91 11.98
CA PRO A 118 -12.61 4.25 11.65
C PRO A 118 -11.45 5.23 11.39
N GLU A 119 -11.78 6.41 10.88
CA GLU A 119 -10.79 7.43 10.53
C GLU A 119 -9.85 7.75 11.69
N ARG A 120 -8.59 7.97 11.36
CA ARG A 120 -7.54 8.39 12.28
C ARG A 120 -7.32 7.42 13.45
N THR A 121 -7.58 6.14 13.21
CA THR A 121 -7.22 5.10 14.18
C THR A 121 -5.73 4.83 14.14
N VAL A 122 -5.10 4.79 15.33
CA VAL A 122 -3.73 4.33 15.50
C VAL A 122 -3.77 2.98 16.22
N VAL A 123 -3.19 1.96 15.60
CA VAL A 123 -2.98 0.65 16.23
C VAL A 123 -1.52 0.62 16.70
N TYR A 124 -1.30 0.36 17.98
CA TYR A 124 0.04 0.51 18.57
C TYR A 124 0.29 -0.50 19.69
N GLY A 125 1.56 -0.67 20.02
CA GLY A 125 2.02 -1.46 21.15
C GLY A 125 1.95 -2.98 20.90
N ALA A 126 2.50 -3.72 21.85
CA ALA A 126 2.63 -5.18 21.75
C ALA A 126 1.26 -5.89 21.68
N ALA A 127 0.20 -5.29 22.23
CA ALA A 127 -1.15 -5.85 22.23
C ALA A 127 -2.02 -5.31 21.09
N SER A 128 -1.47 -4.55 20.16
CA SER A 128 -2.21 -3.91 19.07
C SER A 128 -3.41 -3.13 19.59
N GLU A 129 -3.17 -2.23 20.53
CA GLU A 129 -4.20 -1.37 21.10
C GLU A 129 -4.58 -0.28 20.12
N HIS A 130 -5.80 0.26 20.25
CA HIS A 130 -6.33 1.28 19.35
C HIS A 130 -6.56 2.60 20.08
N ARG A 131 -6.28 3.70 19.38
CA ARG A 131 -6.69 5.04 19.81
C ARG A 131 -6.97 5.91 18.57
N THR A 132 -7.64 7.03 18.77
CA THR A 132 -7.85 8.02 17.71
C THR A 132 -6.83 9.13 17.85
N TRP A 133 -6.12 9.50 16.77
CA TRP A 133 -5.21 10.64 16.80
C TRP A 133 -5.91 11.90 16.31
N SER A 134 -5.37 13.07 16.70
CA SER A 134 -6.02 14.37 16.50
C SER A 134 -6.05 14.81 15.03
N GLY A 135 -5.19 14.25 14.18
CA GLY A 135 -4.99 14.72 12.81
C GLY A 135 -4.04 15.91 12.72
N GLU A 136 -3.43 16.34 13.82
CA GLU A 136 -2.42 17.38 13.81
C GLU A 136 -1.22 16.95 12.96
N GLY A 137 -0.78 17.85 12.06
CA GLY A 137 0.36 17.53 11.17
C GLY A 137 -0.01 16.81 9.89
N ILE A 138 -1.29 16.61 9.57
CA ILE A 138 -1.70 15.98 8.30
C ILE A 138 -1.09 16.71 7.09
N GLY A 139 -1.12 18.04 7.09
CA GLY A 139 -0.55 18.81 5.97
C GLY A 139 0.94 18.55 5.78
N GLN A 140 1.69 18.44 6.87
CA GLN A 140 3.13 18.11 6.83
C GLN A 140 3.35 16.69 6.34
N GLN A 141 2.55 15.74 6.80
CA GLN A 141 2.61 14.34 6.36
C GLN A 141 2.39 14.23 4.85
N LEU A 142 1.39 14.91 4.32
CA LEU A 142 1.09 14.90 2.89
C LEU A 142 2.21 15.54 2.09
N ALA A 143 2.80 16.64 2.56
CA ALA A 143 3.92 17.30 1.90
C ALA A 143 5.16 16.41 1.86
N LEU A 144 5.49 15.74 2.96
CA LEU A 144 6.61 14.80 3.02
C LEU A 144 6.38 13.59 2.11
N HIS A 145 5.16 13.09 2.06
CA HIS A 145 4.79 11.99 1.17
C HIS A 145 5.00 12.37 -0.30
N ALA A 146 4.54 13.56 -0.68
CA ALA A 146 4.72 14.06 -2.05
C ALA A 146 6.19 14.18 -2.43
N LYS A 147 7.03 14.70 -1.54
CA LYS A 147 8.48 14.81 -1.75
C LYS A 147 9.13 13.44 -1.86
N HIS A 148 8.74 12.51 -1.02
CA HIS A 148 9.27 11.15 -1.03
C HIS A 148 8.93 10.44 -2.35
N LEU A 149 7.73 10.63 -2.86
CA LEU A 149 7.33 10.09 -4.16
C LEU A 149 8.18 10.62 -5.31
N VAL A 150 8.42 11.93 -5.33
CA VAL A 150 9.29 12.54 -6.36
C VAL A 150 10.68 11.91 -6.30
N TYR A 151 11.25 11.78 -5.12
CA TYR A 151 12.54 11.14 -4.90
C TYR A 151 12.55 9.69 -5.40
N LEU A 152 11.54 8.89 -5.02
CA LEU A 152 11.48 7.47 -5.40
C LEU A 152 11.31 7.27 -6.91
N ARG A 153 10.47 8.08 -7.55
CA ARG A 153 10.29 7.99 -9.02
C ARG A 153 11.57 8.29 -9.77
N ASP A 154 12.44 9.13 -9.21
CA ASP A 154 13.75 9.41 -9.78
C ASP A 154 14.78 8.31 -9.46
N GLN A 155 14.82 7.83 -8.21
CA GLN A 155 15.85 6.91 -7.73
C GLN A 155 15.64 5.45 -8.10
N ILE A 156 14.40 4.96 -8.06
CA ILE A 156 14.13 3.55 -8.37
C ILE A 156 14.59 3.18 -9.78
N PRO A 157 14.28 3.95 -10.83
CA PRO A 157 14.77 3.63 -12.18
C PRO A 157 16.28 3.65 -12.32
N LYS A 158 16.98 4.42 -11.49
CA LYS A 158 18.46 4.50 -11.53
C LYS A 158 19.12 3.30 -10.88
N SER A 159 18.48 2.68 -9.90
CA SER A 159 19.06 1.60 -9.09
C SER A 159 18.51 0.23 -9.41
N HIS A 160 17.35 0.15 -10.05
CA HIS A 160 16.62 -1.10 -10.30
C HIS A 160 16.06 -1.14 -11.71
N LYS A 161 16.01 -2.36 -12.24
CA LYS A 161 15.35 -2.60 -13.51
C LYS A 161 13.85 -2.46 -13.34
N LEU A 162 13.19 -1.80 -14.29
CA LEU A 162 11.74 -1.62 -14.24
C LEU A 162 11.01 -2.75 -14.97
N ARG A 163 9.79 -3.01 -14.51
CA ARG A 163 8.90 -3.97 -15.15
C ARG A 163 8.40 -3.41 -16.49
N VAL A 164 8.47 -4.21 -17.52
CA VAL A 164 7.93 -3.87 -18.84
C VAL A 164 6.43 -4.20 -18.86
N ILE A 165 5.60 -3.18 -19.08
CA ILE A 165 4.15 -3.31 -19.20
C ILE A 165 3.78 -3.23 -20.68
N ARG A 166 3.06 -4.25 -21.16
CA ARG A 166 2.63 -4.35 -22.56
C ARG A 166 1.12 -4.39 -22.69
#